data_9a572afe350f95990b95d1bb4bc499fb
#
_entry.id   9a572afe350f95990b95d1bb4bc499fb
#
_cell.length_a   1.000
_cell.length_b   1.000
_cell.length_c   1.000
_cell.angle_alpha   90.00
_cell.angle_beta   90.00
_cell.angle_gamma   90.00
#
_symmetry.space_group_name_H-M   'P 1'
#
loop_
_entity.id
_entity.type
_entity.pdbx_description
1 polymer ?
#
loop_
_entity_poly.entity_id
_entity_poly.type
_entity_poly.pdbx_seq_one_letter_code
_entity_poly.pdbx_strand_id
1 'polypeptide(L)'
;LRTLSVVNDVCQQLGITQSSIDPHHPSIYAALKILKCPQGLFQIEAETNFKVCQTIAPQNLEQLSAVVAIARPGALDFKDLYADYVRSGEFQSVHEYFDDILSYTGGIPLYQEQLMKMAVKVGFSLDESEQLRRIIGKKKVDQMPAWKAKIEDKIKENKLDPKIGEVLWKVAEDSANYSFNKSHSISYAYLAAVTIYLKFNHPQEFFLSLLKYAKYEPNSHEEIAKISQELSYFDIKLLPPDLNKSDIDFKIEGKDIRYGLNSIKGVSDKVLLSLLEFREDCFDNKYEVFISAKQAGLNIGVLSALIQAGLLDSFVSTNRCRLVLEAQTFNILTDREKRNFIELGEKYGFDILTSIHDSYKNKAVGDDNRVLFADRRFQTFKKKYEPYKNIYEMNKSHIKYANWHFEEKLLGYSYSHNLRDIFDCGDDFTSAGKIIDDRDNFMPD
;
A
#
# COMPACT_ATOMS: atom_id res chain seq x y z
N LEU A 1 -1.25 -13.40 -6.84
CA LEU A 1 0.02 -13.36 -7.61
C LEU A 1 1.00 -12.31 -7.08
N ARG A 2 0.56 -11.10 -6.73
CA ARG A 2 1.41 -10.01 -6.19
C ARG A 2 2.23 -10.46 -4.99
N THR A 3 1.61 -11.03 -3.96
CA THR A 3 2.30 -11.46 -2.74
C THR A 3 3.45 -12.42 -3.02
N LEU A 4 3.24 -13.41 -3.90
CA LEU A 4 4.30 -14.35 -4.28
C LEU A 4 5.45 -13.65 -5.03
N SER A 5 5.13 -12.66 -5.86
CA SER A 5 6.14 -11.85 -6.54
C SER A 5 6.96 -11.02 -5.55
N VAL A 6 6.30 -10.40 -4.56
CA VAL A 6 6.97 -9.67 -3.48
C VAL A 6 7.87 -10.61 -2.68
N VAL A 7 7.36 -11.75 -2.21
CA VAL A 7 8.15 -12.74 -1.45
C VAL A 7 9.37 -13.21 -2.26
N ASN A 8 9.17 -13.51 -3.54
CA ASN A 8 10.27 -13.96 -4.41
C ASN A 8 11.33 -12.86 -4.59
N ASP A 9 10.93 -11.61 -4.83
CA ASP A 9 11.85 -10.47 -4.99
C ASP A 9 12.66 -10.24 -3.71
N VAL A 10 12.01 -10.26 -2.53
CA VAL A 10 12.70 -10.14 -1.24
C VAL A 10 13.69 -11.29 -1.03
N CYS A 11 13.27 -12.53 -1.28
CA CYS A 11 14.14 -13.69 -1.15
C CYS A 11 15.36 -13.60 -2.08
N GLN A 12 15.18 -13.11 -3.30
CA GLN A 12 16.29 -12.87 -4.23
C GLN A 12 17.27 -11.81 -3.72
N GLN A 13 16.76 -10.69 -3.20
CA GLN A 13 17.60 -9.63 -2.61
C GLN A 13 18.43 -10.15 -1.43
N LEU A 14 17.85 -11.03 -0.62
CA LEU A 14 18.52 -11.62 0.56
C LEU A 14 19.40 -12.84 0.23
N GLY A 15 19.32 -13.36 -0.99
CA GLY A 15 20.04 -14.60 -1.37
C GLY A 15 19.53 -15.85 -0.66
N ILE A 16 18.24 -15.89 -0.27
CA ILE A 16 17.59 -17.02 0.40
C ILE A 16 16.46 -17.61 -0.44
N THR A 17 15.93 -18.75 -0.03
CA THR A 17 14.73 -19.34 -0.63
C THR A 17 13.54 -19.21 0.32
N GLN A 18 12.31 -19.13 -0.21
CA GLN A 18 11.11 -19.14 0.61
C GLN A 18 11.04 -20.35 1.54
N SER A 19 11.49 -21.53 1.09
CA SER A 19 11.47 -22.76 1.86
C SER A 19 12.49 -22.79 3.03
N SER A 20 13.44 -21.88 3.05
CA SER A 20 14.40 -21.75 4.17
C SER A 20 13.83 -20.96 5.35
N ILE A 21 12.67 -20.32 5.18
CA ILE A 21 12.03 -19.56 6.25
C ILE A 21 11.19 -20.53 7.10
N ASP A 22 11.53 -20.63 8.38
CA ASP A 22 10.78 -21.44 9.34
C ASP A 22 9.47 -20.74 9.71
N PRO A 23 8.29 -21.32 9.41
CA PRO A 23 7.00 -20.74 9.76
C PRO A 23 6.72 -20.77 11.27
N HIS A 24 7.54 -21.46 12.06
CA HIS A 24 7.48 -21.51 13.53
C HIS A 24 8.44 -20.52 14.20
N HIS A 25 9.16 -19.69 13.41
CA HIS A 25 10.13 -18.76 13.97
C HIS A 25 9.49 -17.81 14.99
N PRO A 26 10.06 -17.65 16.20
CA PRO A 26 9.42 -16.89 17.30
C PRO A 26 9.13 -15.43 16.95
N SER A 27 9.93 -14.78 16.08
CA SER A 27 9.72 -13.39 15.67
C SER A 27 8.37 -13.16 14.97
N ILE A 28 7.84 -14.18 14.27
CA ILE A 28 6.56 -14.11 13.59
C ILE A 28 5.45 -13.85 14.62
N TYR A 29 5.42 -14.67 15.66
CA TYR A 29 4.35 -14.61 16.68
C TYR A 29 4.56 -13.46 17.67
N ALA A 30 5.80 -13.03 17.88
CA ALA A 30 6.10 -11.80 18.61
C ALA A 30 5.55 -10.57 17.87
N ALA A 31 5.72 -10.51 16.55
CA ALA A 31 5.19 -9.44 15.73
C ALA A 31 3.64 -9.42 15.72
N LEU A 32 3.01 -10.58 15.70
CA LEU A 32 1.54 -10.70 15.70
C LEU A 32 0.90 -10.20 17.00
N LYS A 33 1.59 -10.26 18.14
CA LYS A 33 1.08 -9.73 19.42
C LYS A 33 0.93 -8.21 19.44
N ILE A 34 1.73 -7.50 18.66
CA ILE A 34 1.77 -6.03 18.63
C ILE A 34 1.43 -5.49 17.23
N LEU A 35 0.75 -6.28 16.41
CA LEU A 35 0.50 -5.98 15.01
C LEU A 35 -0.29 -4.69 14.83
N LYS A 36 0.34 -3.68 14.17
CA LYS A 36 -0.27 -2.38 13.84
C LYS A 36 -0.22 -2.05 12.35
N CYS A 37 0.53 -2.80 11.57
CA CYS A 37 0.87 -2.49 10.18
C CYS A 37 0.62 -3.69 9.27
N PRO A 38 -0.61 -3.83 8.67
CA PRO A 38 -1.00 -5.01 7.92
C PRO A 38 -0.55 -5.02 6.45
N GLN A 39 -0.05 -3.90 5.88
CA GLN A 39 0.25 -3.81 4.44
C GLN A 39 1.22 -4.89 3.97
N GLY A 40 0.86 -5.59 2.90
CA GLY A 40 1.64 -6.67 2.31
C GLY A 40 1.59 -8.00 3.07
N LEU A 41 0.92 -8.10 4.22
CA LEU A 41 0.76 -9.34 4.96
C LEU A 41 -0.33 -10.22 4.32
N PHE A 42 0.07 -11.34 3.77
CA PHE A 42 -0.85 -12.24 3.07
C PHE A 42 -1.99 -12.70 3.96
N GLN A 43 -3.22 -12.60 3.47
CA GLN A 43 -4.48 -12.94 4.17
C GLN A 43 -4.74 -12.17 5.48
N ILE A 44 -3.90 -11.18 5.82
CA ILE A 44 -4.07 -10.37 7.03
C ILE A 44 -4.34 -8.89 6.67
N GLU A 45 -3.89 -8.45 5.51
CA GLU A 45 -3.96 -7.06 5.04
C GLU A 45 -5.38 -6.48 5.01
N ALA A 46 -6.39 -7.28 4.68
CA ALA A 46 -7.77 -6.83 4.67
C ALA A 46 -8.26 -6.48 6.09
N GLU A 47 -9.00 -5.39 6.24
CA GLU A 47 -9.42 -4.83 7.54
C GLU A 47 -10.08 -5.86 8.48
N THR A 48 -11.00 -6.68 7.96
CA THR A 48 -11.66 -7.72 8.75
C THR A 48 -10.65 -8.76 9.25
N ASN A 49 -9.78 -9.24 8.37
CA ASN A 49 -8.77 -10.24 8.70
C ASN A 49 -7.75 -9.67 9.69
N PHE A 50 -7.36 -8.42 9.50
CA PHE A 50 -6.47 -7.72 10.40
C PHE A 50 -7.05 -7.61 11.81
N LYS A 51 -8.31 -7.18 11.96
CA LYS A 51 -9.01 -7.12 13.25
C LYS A 51 -9.12 -8.49 13.91
N VAL A 52 -9.45 -9.54 13.15
CA VAL A 52 -9.49 -10.93 13.69
C VAL A 52 -8.10 -11.35 14.17
N CYS A 53 -7.07 -11.10 13.40
CA CYS A 53 -5.68 -11.41 13.76
C CYS A 53 -5.25 -10.68 15.04
N GLN A 54 -5.57 -9.39 15.17
CA GLN A 54 -5.29 -8.60 16.37
C GLN A 54 -6.03 -9.13 17.61
N THR A 55 -7.31 -9.49 17.45
CA THR A 55 -8.14 -9.99 18.57
C THR A 55 -7.63 -11.34 19.07
N ILE A 56 -7.28 -12.26 18.16
CA ILE A 56 -6.81 -13.61 18.50
C ILE A 56 -5.36 -13.59 18.96
N ALA A 57 -4.51 -12.75 18.37
CA ALA A 57 -3.07 -12.68 18.61
C ALA A 57 -2.40 -14.08 18.57
N PRO A 58 -2.41 -14.77 17.42
CA PRO A 58 -1.98 -16.16 17.32
C PRO A 58 -0.52 -16.34 17.73
N GLN A 59 -0.23 -17.45 18.42
CA GLN A 59 1.07 -17.77 19.02
C GLN A 59 1.82 -18.88 18.29
N ASN A 60 1.18 -19.51 17.32
CA ASN A 60 1.75 -20.58 16.50
C ASN A 60 1.03 -20.69 15.14
N LEU A 61 1.57 -21.54 14.26
CA LEU A 61 1.06 -21.71 12.90
C LEU A 61 -0.38 -22.27 12.86
N GLU A 62 -0.74 -23.17 13.79
CA GLU A 62 -2.09 -23.72 13.88
C GLU A 62 -3.10 -22.62 14.24
N GLN A 63 -2.78 -21.75 15.18
CA GLN A 63 -3.62 -20.61 15.53
C GLN A 63 -3.69 -19.57 14.42
N LEU A 64 -2.60 -19.34 13.69
CA LEU A 64 -2.60 -18.48 12.50
C LEU A 64 -3.48 -19.08 11.38
N SER A 65 -3.47 -20.41 11.23
CA SER A 65 -4.41 -21.12 10.33
C SER A 65 -5.86 -20.92 10.76
N ALA A 66 -6.15 -20.94 12.06
CA ALA A 66 -7.49 -20.66 12.57
C ALA A 66 -7.93 -19.21 12.29
N VAL A 67 -7.03 -18.22 12.37
CA VAL A 67 -7.33 -16.83 11.96
C VAL A 67 -7.82 -16.80 10.52
N VAL A 68 -7.13 -17.48 9.59
CA VAL A 68 -7.54 -17.54 8.17
C VAL A 68 -8.91 -18.20 8.00
N ALA A 69 -9.23 -19.20 8.82
CA ALA A 69 -10.52 -19.88 8.76
C ALA A 69 -11.66 -19.05 9.37
N ILE A 70 -11.40 -18.34 10.46
CA ILE A 70 -12.39 -17.55 11.21
C ILE A 70 -12.71 -16.21 10.52
N ALA A 71 -11.75 -15.60 9.84
CA ALA A 71 -11.90 -14.29 9.18
C ALA A 71 -12.82 -14.33 7.95
N ARG A 72 -13.97 -14.96 8.05
CA ARG A 72 -14.99 -15.10 6.99
C ARG A 72 -16.39 -14.92 7.57
N PRO A 73 -17.36 -14.42 6.82
CA PRO A 73 -18.70 -14.06 7.32
C PRO A 73 -19.37 -15.15 8.16
N GLY A 74 -19.27 -16.42 7.74
CA GLY A 74 -19.94 -17.52 8.44
C GLY A 74 -19.26 -17.98 9.75
N ALA A 75 -17.99 -17.66 9.95
CA ALA A 75 -17.19 -18.10 11.11
C ALA A 75 -16.77 -16.94 12.04
N LEU A 76 -17.05 -15.70 11.65
CA LEU A 76 -16.58 -14.50 12.36
C LEU A 76 -17.07 -14.44 13.82
N ASP A 77 -18.25 -14.99 14.10
CA ASP A 77 -18.84 -15.01 15.44
C ASP A 77 -18.01 -15.85 16.44
N PHE A 78 -17.15 -16.75 15.96
CA PHE A 78 -16.24 -17.52 16.80
C PHE A 78 -14.97 -16.77 17.21
N LYS A 79 -14.75 -15.55 16.71
CA LYS A 79 -13.51 -14.78 16.92
C LYS A 79 -13.18 -14.61 18.40
N ASP A 80 -14.13 -14.17 19.21
CA ASP A 80 -13.88 -13.86 20.61
C ASP A 80 -13.73 -15.15 21.44
N LEU A 81 -14.55 -16.17 21.18
CA LEU A 81 -14.43 -17.47 21.82
C LEU A 81 -13.07 -18.12 21.54
N TYR A 82 -12.59 -18.03 20.29
CA TYR A 82 -11.27 -18.56 19.93
C TYR A 82 -10.14 -17.73 20.56
N ALA A 83 -10.28 -16.42 20.64
CA ALA A 83 -9.33 -15.54 21.31
C ALA A 83 -9.21 -15.85 22.81
N ASP A 84 -10.32 -16.15 23.49
CA ASP A 84 -10.34 -16.58 24.90
C ASP A 84 -9.57 -17.88 25.06
N TYR A 85 -9.80 -18.86 24.18
CA TYR A 85 -9.05 -20.11 24.17
C TYR A 85 -7.54 -19.88 23.97
N VAL A 86 -7.14 -19.02 23.05
CA VAL A 86 -5.71 -18.72 22.81
C VAL A 86 -5.05 -18.10 24.04
N ARG A 87 -5.79 -17.28 24.80
CA ARG A 87 -5.27 -16.61 26.01
C ARG A 87 -5.21 -17.51 27.22
N SER A 88 -6.27 -18.30 27.48
CA SER A 88 -6.43 -19.08 28.69
C SER A 88 -5.98 -20.53 28.57
N GLY A 89 -6.03 -21.11 27.38
CA GLY A 89 -5.90 -22.53 27.13
C GLY A 89 -7.16 -23.31 27.48
N GLU A 90 -8.19 -22.67 28.07
CA GLU A 90 -9.45 -23.28 28.40
C GLU A 90 -10.42 -23.24 27.21
N PHE A 91 -11.23 -24.30 27.08
CA PHE A 91 -12.21 -24.36 25.99
C PHE A 91 -13.57 -24.89 26.52
N GLN A 92 -14.62 -24.47 25.84
CA GLN A 92 -15.96 -24.98 26.09
C GLN A 92 -16.17 -26.29 25.32
N SER A 93 -16.27 -27.40 26.05
CA SER A 93 -16.57 -28.70 25.44
C SER A 93 -17.96 -28.72 24.84
N VAL A 94 -18.09 -29.17 23.61
CA VAL A 94 -19.36 -29.44 22.95
C VAL A 94 -19.95 -30.77 23.48
N HIS A 95 -19.09 -31.77 23.64
CA HIS A 95 -19.35 -33.04 24.27
C HIS A 95 -18.02 -33.77 24.52
N GLU A 96 -17.80 -34.32 25.74
CA GLU A 96 -16.53 -34.94 26.12
C GLU A 96 -16.04 -36.03 25.17
N TYR A 97 -16.96 -36.74 24.53
CA TYR A 97 -16.66 -37.75 23.52
C TYR A 97 -15.88 -37.22 22.34
N PHE A 98 -15.97 -35.92 22.00
CA PHE A 98 -15.31 -35.27 20.85
C PHE A 98 -14.18 -34.33 21.24
N ASP A 99 -13.85 -34.19 22.51
CA ASP A 99 -12.85 -33.24 22.99
C ASP A 99 -11.45 -33.50 22.41
N ASP A 100 -11.07 -34.76 22.19
CA ASP A 100 -9.82 -35.13 21.53
C ASP A 100 -9.72 -34.61 20.06
N ILE A 101 -10.88 -34.35 19.42
CA ILE A 101 -10.97 -33.82 18.06
C ILE A 101 -11.09 -32.30 18.04
N LEU A 102 -11.74 -31.69 19.03
CA LEU A 102 -12.13 -30.30 19.05
C LEU A 102 -11.25 -29.42 19.96
N SER A 103 -10.56 -29.99 20.94
CA SER A 103 -9.77 -29.22 21.92
C SER A 103 -8.74 -28.29 21.30
N TYR A 104 -8.04 -28.72 20.24
CA TYR A 104 -7.01 -27.91 19.59
C TYR A 104 -7.56 -26.68 18.79
N THR A 105 -8.88 -26.60 18.64
CA THR A 105 -9.58 -25.44 18.07
C THR A 105 -10.49 -24.75 19.09
N GLY A 106 -10.22 -24.94 20.40
CA GLY A 106 -11.00 -24.31 21.46
C GLY A 106 -12.43 -24.83 21.56
N GLY A 107 -12.67 -26.08 21.20
CA GLY A 107 -14.01 -26.69 21.18
C GLY A 107 -14.83 -26.33 19.92
N ILE A 108 -14.29 -25.50 19.04
CA ILE A 108 -14.99 -25.04 17.84
C ILE A 108 -14.77 -26.03 16.69
N PRO A 109 -15.81 -26.57 16.03
CA PRO A 109 -15.68 -27.44 14.87
C PRO A 109 -15.36 -26.63 13.61
N LEU A 110 -14.19 -26.00 13.60
CA LEU A 110 -13.76 -25.01 12.59
C LEU A 110 -13.46 -25.62 11.22
N TYR A 111 -12.98 -26.87 11.21
CA TYR A 111 -12.49 -27.51 9.98
C TYR A 111 -13.39 -28.67 9.53
N GLN A 112 -13.51 -28.83 8.21
CA GLN A 112 -14.26 -29.94 7.58
C GLN A 112 -13.70 -31.30 8.03
N GLU A 113 -12.41 -31.41 8.21
CA GLU A 113 -11.71 -32.61 8.67
C GLU A 113 -12.09 -32.99 10.11
N GLN A 114 -12.48 -32.04 10.94
CA GLN A 114 -12.98 -32.32 12.29
C GLN A 114 -14.35 -33.02 12.22
N LEU A 115 -15.27 -32.52 11.39
CA LEU A 115 -16.55 -33.17 11.14
C LEU A 115 -16.36 -34.61 10.65
N MET A 116 -15.43 -34.84 9.71
CA MET A 116 -15.11 -36.16 9.21
C MET A 116 -14.58 -37.08 10.32
N LYS A 117 -13.65 -36.59 11.16
CA LYS A 117 -13.11 -37.33 12.32
C LYS A 117 -14.20 -37.68 13.34
N MET A 118 -15.12 -36.76 13.61
CA MET A 118 -16.26 -37.00 14.51
C MET A 118 -17.15 -38.11 13.95
N ALA A 119 -17.45 -38.08 12.64
CA ALA A 119 -18.23 -39.13 11.99
C ALA A 119 -17.51 -40.49 12.03
N VAL A 120 -16.21 -40.55 11.74
CA VAL A 120 -15.43 -41.79 11.85
C VAL A 120 -15.44 -42.32 13.29
N LYS A 121 -15.33 -41.45 14.29
CA LYS A 121 -15.31 -41.84 15.69
C LYS A 121 -16.61 -42.47 16.16
N VAL A 122 -17.76 -42.13 15.57
CA VAL A 122 -19.05 -42.79 15.84
C VAL A 122 -19.30 -44.04 15.00
N GLY A 123 -18.34 -44.43 14.11
CA GLY A 123 -18.37 -45.70 13.39
C GLY A 123 -18.64 -45.61 11.87
N PHE A 124 -18.61 -44.43 11.29
CA PHE A 124 -18.62 -44.30 9.83
C PHE A 124 -17.26 -44.65 9.22
N SER A 125 -17.25 -45.17 8.01
CA SER A 125 -16.05 -45.30 7.23
C SER A 125 -15.55 -43.92 6.78
N LEU A 126 -14.28 -43.83 6.33
CA LEU A 126 -13.72 -42.59 5.80
C LEU A 126 -14.49 -42.11 4.57
N ASP A 127 -14.90 -43.01 3.68
CA ASP A 127 -15.68 -42.70 2.49
C ASP A 127 -17.08 -42.16 2.84
N GLU A 128 -17.74 -42.74 3.81
CA GLU A 128 -19.03 -42.25 4.32
C GLU A 128 -18.90 -40.88 4.99
N SER A 129 -17.83 -40.65 5.74
CA SER A 129 -17.56 -39.35 6.36
C SER A 129 -17.32 -38.26 5.32
N GLU A 130 -16.62 -38.58 4.24
CA GLU A 130 -16.44 -37.65 3.11
C GLU A 130 -17.75 -37.40 2.36
N GLN A 131 -18.62 -38.41 2.20
CA GLN A 131 -19.97 -38.20 1.62
C GLN A 131 -20.81 -37.28 2.50
N LEU A 132 -20.81 -37.48 3.82
CA LEU A 132 -21.48 -36.58 4.77
C LEU A 132 -20.99 -35.15 4.61
N ARG A 133 -19.68 -34.93 4.63
CA ARG A 133 -19.07 -33.63 4.41
C ARG A 133 -19.54 -32.96 3.12
N ARG A 134 -19.57 -33.72 2.01
CA ARG A 134 -19.99 -33.19 0.68
C ARG A 134 -21.47 -32.82 0.64
N ILE A 135 -22.33 -33.61 1.29
CA ILE A 135 -23.78 -33.37 1.33
C ILE A 135 -24.07 -32.12 2.15
N ILE A 136 -23.45 -32.01 3.31
CA ILE A 136 -23.55 -30.86 4.19
C ILE A 136 -23.00 -29.60 3.49
N GLY A 137 -21.77 -29.63 2.95
CA GLY A 137 -21.13 -28.49 2.29
C GLY A 137 -21.87 -28.02 1.02
N LYS A 138 -22.59 -28.92 0.31
CA LYS A 138 -23.42 -28.57 -0.85
C LYS A 138 -24.86 -28.24 -0.48
N LYS A 139 -25.20 -28.25 0.82
CA LYS A 139 -26.56 -28.00 1.35
C LYS A 139 -27.65 -28.83 0.62
N LYS A 140 -27.40 -30.11 0.43
CA LYS A 140 -28.37 -31.02 -0.21
C LYS A 140 -29.46 -31.41 0.78
N VAL A 141 -30.43 -30.51 0.94
CA VAL A 141 -31.51 -30.60 1.94
C VAL A 141 -32.32 -31.89 1.79
N ASP A 142 -32.50 -32.38 0.58
CA ASP A 142 -33.21 -33.64 0.28
C ASP A 142 -32.52 -34.87 0.85
N GLN A 143 -31.21 -34.89 1.03
CA GLN A 143 -30.42 -36.01 1.53
C GLN A 143 -30.15 -35.92 3.05
N MET A 144 -30.35 -34.77 3.66
CA MET A 144 -30.03 -34.52 5.05
C MET A 144 -30.81 -35.44 6.02
N PRO A 145 -32.16 -35.69 5.86
CA PRO A 145 -32.90 -36.61 6.72
C PRO A 145 -32.37 -38.05 6.72
N ALA A 146 -31.97 -38.54 5.53
CA ALA A 146 -31.42 -39.90 5.41
C ALA A 146 -30.06 -40.04 6.14
N TRP A 147 -29.24 -39.00 6.14
CA TRP A 147 -27.98 -38.99 6.88
C TRP A 147 -28.17 -38.86 8.39
N LYS A 148 -29.19 -38.13 8.86
CA LYS A 148 -29.54 -38.05 10.25
C LYS A 148 -29.93 -39.43 10.78
N ALA A 149 -30.79 -40.16 10.03
CA ALA A 149 -31.17 -41.52 10.37
C ALA A 149 -29.95 -42.46 10.40
N LYS A 150 -29.02 -42.36 9.44
CA LYS A 150 -27.77 -43.14 9.44
C LYS A 150 -26.90 -42.87 10.69
N ILE A 151 -26.83 -41.62 11.15
CA ILE A 151 -26.12 -41.28 12.40
C ILE A 151 -26.78 -41.98 13.60
N GLU A 152 -28.11 -41.90 13.70
CA GLU A 152 -28.85 -42.53 14.76
C GLU A 152 -28.66 -44.08 14.77
N ASP A 153 -28.64 -44.71 13.59
CA ASP A 153 -28.38 -46.14 13.46
C ASP A 153 -26.96 -46.52 13.88
N LYS A 154 -25.93 -45.71 13.46
CA LYS A 154 -24.54 -45.92 13.90
C LYS A 154 -24.35 -45.77 15.41
N ILE A 155 -25.03 -44.82 16.01
CA ILE A 155 -25.04 -44.64 17.49
C ILE A 155 -25.61 -45.86 18.21
N LYS A 156 -26.74 -46.42 17.72
CA LYS A 156 -27.35 -47.63 18.26
C LYS A 156 -26.45 -48.86 18.07
N GLU A 157 -25.92 -49.02 16.85
CA GLU A 157 -25.01 -50.14 16.49
C GLU A 157 -23.79 -50.19 17.40
N ASN A 158 -23.18 -49.06 17.70
CA ASN A 158 -21.97 -48.91 18.52
C ASN A 158 -22.30 -48.72 20.03
N LYS A 159 -23.59 -48.82 20.43
CA LYS A 159 -24.03 -48.64 21.80
C LYS A 159 -23.57 -47.38 22.49
N LEU A 160 -23.55 -46.26 21.72
CA LEU A 160 -23.17 -44.94 22.21
C LEU A 160 -24.37 -44.20 22.79
N ASP A 161 -24.11 -43.19 23.64
CA ASP A 161 -25.15 -42.29 24.14
C ASP A 161 -25.82 -41.56 22.94
N PRO A 162 -27.18 -41.56 22.89
CA PRO A 162 -27.93 -40.82 21.85
C PRO A 162 -27.54 -39.37 21.72
N LYS A 163 -27.12 -38.69 22.79
CA LYS A 163 -26.66 -37.31 22.78
C LYS A 163 -25.45 -37.09 21.87
N ILE A 164 -24.59 -38.11 21.72
CA ILE A 164 -23.42 -38.03 20.80
C ILE A 164 -23.90 -37.86 19.37
N GLY A 165 -24.97 -38.58 18.98
CA GLY A 165 -25.56 -38.44 17.63
C GLY A 165 -26.23 -37.07 17.42
N GLU A 166 -26.91 -36.54 18.41
CA GLU A 166 -27.52 -35.22 18.38
C GLU A 166 -26.43 -34.11 18.20
N VAL A 167 -25.36 -34.23 18.97
CA VAL A 167 -24.22 -33.28 18.88
C VAL A 167 -23.55 -33.37 17.49
N LEU A 168 -23.27 -34.60 17.01
CA LEU A 168 -22.68 -34.78 15.68
C LEU A 168 -23.57 -34.17 14.59
N TRP A 169 -24.87 -34.40 14.67
CA TRP A 169 -25.81 -33.84 13.70
C TRP A 169 -25.85 -32.32 13.72
N LYS A 170 -25.93 -31.74 14.93
CA LYS A 170 -25.91 -30.27 15.09
C LYS A 170 -24.62 -29.65 14.53
N VAL A 171 -23.48 -30.23 14.86
CA VAL A 171 -22.19 -29.80 14.30
C VAL A 171 -22.17 -29.91 12.75
N ALA A 172 -22.75 -30.98 12.20
CA ALA A 172 -22.85 -31.15 10.79
C ALA A 172 -23.71 -30.06 10.13
N GLU A 173 -24.90 -29.76 10.65
CA GLU A 173 -25.77 -28.69 10.14
C GLU A 173 -25.10 -27.34 10.22
N ASP A 174 -24.49 -26.98 11.32
CA ASP A 174 -23.80 -25.70 11.53
C ASP A 174 -22.59 -25.58 10.62
N SER A 175 -21.83 -26.66 10.42
CA SER A 175 -20.64 -26.72 9.56
C SER A 175 -20.92 -26.35 8.09
N ALA A 176 -22.17 -26.50 7.62
CA ALA A 176 -22.57 -26.07 6.28
C ALA A 176 -22.34 -24.57 6.01
N ASN A 177 -22.28 -23.76 7.06
CA ASN A 177 -22.19 -22.32 6.97
C ASN A 177 -20.77 -21.79 7.16
N TYR A 178 -19.92 -22.47 7.92
CA TYR A 178 -18.64 -21.90 8.34
C TYR A 178 -17.41 -22.82 8.21
N SER A 179 -17.58 -24.16 8.12
CA SER A 179 -16.42 -25.06 8.15
C SER A 179 -15.46 -24.84 6.96
N PHE A 180 -14.18 -24.93 7.25
CA PHE A 180 -13.11 -24.65 6.27
C PHE A 180 -12.23 -25.89 6.03
N ASN A 181 -11.63 -25.98 4.85
CA ASN A 181 -10.65 -27.02 4.60
C ASN A 181 -9.34 -26.71 5.31
N LYS A 182 -8.88 -27.60 6.21
CA LYS A 182 -7.69 -27.39 7.02
C LYS A 182 -6.42 -27.34 6.20
N SER A 183 -6.27 -28.19 5.18
CA SER A 183 -5.06 -28.22 4.37
C SER A 183 -4.90 -26.91 3.57
N HIS A 184 -6.00 -26.33 3.10
CA HIS A 184 -5.97 -25.02 2.45
C HIS A 184 -5.62 -23.92 3.46
N SER A 185 -6.25 -23.92 4.64
CA SER A 185 -6.01 -22.92 5.67
C SER A 185 -4.55 -22.91 6.15
N ILE A 186 -3.96 -24.09 6.39
CA ILE A 186 -2.56 -24.19 6.84
C ILE A 186 -1.57 -23.74 5.76
N SER A 187 -1.86 -24.00 4.47
CA SER A 187 -1.05 -23.54 3.35
C SER A 187 -1.04 -22.02 3.23
N TYR A 188 -2.18 -21.39 3.47
CA TYR A 188 -2.32 -19.93 3.49
C TYR A 188 -1.66 -19.32 4.73
N ALA A 189 -1.80 -19.96 5.89
CA ALA A 189 -1.10 -19.54 7.11
C ALA A 189 0.42 -19.62 6.96
N TYR A 190 0.94 -20.64 6.27
CA TYR A 190 2.36 -20.74 5.96
C TYR A 190 2.84 -19.51 5.16
N LEU A 191 2.13 -19.13 4.08
CA LEU A 191 2.50 -17.97 3.30
C LEU A 191 2.33 -16.65 4.10
N ALA A 192 1.30 -16.57 4.95
CA ALA A 192 1.15 -15.45 5.88
C ALA A 192 2.35 -15.35 6.83
N ALA A 193 2.77 -16.46 7.43
CA ALA A 193 3.95 -16.52 8.31
C ALA A 193 5.23 -16.05 7.59
N VAL A 194 5.43 -16.47 6.33
CA VAL A 194 6.56 -16.03 5.50
C VAL A 194 6.51 -14.51 5.29
N THR A 195 5.36 -13.94 4.95
CA THR A 195 5.26 -12.48 4.75
C THR A 195 5.50 -11.71 6.04
N ILE A 196 5.04 -12.22 7.18
CA ILE A 196 5.30 -11.62 8.50
C ILE A 196 6.80 -11.68 8.82
N TYR A 197 7.42 -12.85 8.64
CA TYR A 197 8.86 -13.02 8.86
C TYR A 197 9.66 -11.99 8.06
N LEU A 198 9.41 -11.91 6.75
CA LEU A 198 10.14 -11.01 5.86
C LEU A 198 9.92 -9.54 6.24
N LYS A 199 8.68 -9.14 6.52
CA LYS A 199 8.37 -7.76 6.88
C LYS A 199 9.04 -7.31 8.17
N PHE A 200 9.04 -8.14 9.21
CA PHE A 200 9.53 -7.74 10.52
C PHE A 200 11.03 -8.01 10.75
N ASN A 201 11.64 -8.90 9.99
CA ASN A 201 13.08 -9.15 10.09
C ASN A 201 13.90 -8.47 8.96
N HIS A 202 13.27 -8.18 7.81
CA HIS A 202 13.91 -7.58 6.63
C HIS A 202 13.01 -6.46 6.06
N PRO A 203 12.69 -5.44 6.87
CA PRO A 203 11.70 -4.43 6.47
C PRO A 203 12.10 -3.62 5.24
N GLN A 204 13.38 -3.29 5.05
CA GLN A 204 13.82 -2.51 3.90
C GLN A 204 13.55 -3.23 2.58
N GLU A 205 13.98 -4.48 2.46
CA GLU A 205 13.80 -5.32 1.28
C GLU A 205 12.32 -5.61 1.04
N PHE A 206 11.56 -5.84 2.12
CA PHE A 206 10.13 -6.10 2.04
C PHE A 206 9.38 -4.88 1.51
N PHE A 207 9.58 -3.71 2.09
CA PHE A 207 8.90 -2.49 1.66
C PHE A 207 9.38 -2.01 0.28
N LEU A 208 10.66 -2.18 -0.05
CA LEU A 208 11.16 -1.93 -1.39
C LEU A 208 10.42 -2.76 -2.43
N SER A 209 10.30 -4.07 -2.19
CA SER A 209 9.57 -4.97 -3.09
C SER A 209 8.10 -4.60 -3.16
N LEU A 210 7.46 -4.30 -2.03
CA LEU A 210 6.06 -3.92 -1.96
C LEU A 210 5.78 -2.65 -2.79
N LEU A 211 6.65 -1.63 -2.69
CA LEU A 211 6.57 -0.40 -3.47
C LEU A 211 6.78 -0.65 -4.97
N LYS A 212 7.77 -1.46 -5.36
CA LYS A 212 8.01 -1.85 -6.76
C LYS A 212 6.78 -2.50 -7.40
N TYR A 213 6.07 -3.34 -6.64
CA TYR A 213 4.87 -4.03 -7.13
C TYR A 213 3.58 -3.21 -6.99
N ALA A 214 3.59 -2.07 -6.30
CA ALA A 214 2.44 -1.17 -6.19
C ALA A 214 1.94 -0.66 -7.55
N LYS A 215 2.82 -0.51 -8.54
CA LYS A 215 2.49 -0.06 -9.91
C LYS A 215 1.52 -0.98 -10.65
N TYR A 216 1.38 -2.24 -10.21
CA TYR A 216 0.46 -3.21 -10.81
C TYR A 216 -0.92 -3.22 -10.15
N GLU A 217 -1.12 -2.42 -9.10
CA GLU A 217 -2.43 -2.26 -8.46
C GLU A 217 -3.29 -1.23 -9.21
N PRO A 218 -4.62 -1.38 -9.20
CA PRO A 218 -5.53 -0.46 -9.90
C PRO A 218 -5.32 1.01 -9.49
N ASN A 219 -5.04 1.27 -8.21
CA ASN A 219 -4.80 2.58 -7.62
C ASN A 219 -3.39 2.63 -7.02
N SER A 220 -2.37 2.61 -7.87
CA SER A 220 -0.97 2.53 -7.45
C SER A 220 -0.56 3.62 -6.44
N HIS A 221 -1.05 4.85 -6.59
CA HIS A 221 -0.70 5.97 -5.70
C HIS A 221 -1.35 5.83 -4.32
N GLU A 222 -2.59 5.35 -4.23
CA GLU A 222 -3.22 5.04 -2.94
C GLU A 222 -2.48 3.91 -2.22
N GLU A 223 -2.00 2.94 -2.97
CA GLU A 223 -1.19 1.86 -2.41
C GLU A 223 0.16 2.34 -1.89
N ILE A 224 0.86 3.20 -2.65
CA ILE A 224 2.10 3.84 -2.20
C ILE A 224 1.83 4.67 -0.93
N ALA A 225 0.72 5.41 -0.87
CA ALA A 225 0.33 6.18 0.31
C ALA A 225 0.17 5.31 1.56
N LYS A 226 -0.55 4.19 1.46
CA LYS A 226 -0.72 3.22 2.57
C LYS A 226 0.61 2.63 3.02
N ILE A 227 1.46 2.23 2.06
CA ILE A 227 2.78 1.70 2.36
C ILE A 227 3.65 2.75 3.06
N SER A 228 3.64 4.01 2.57
CA SER A 228 4.45 5.09 3.14
C SER A 228 4.09 5.42 4.58
N GLN A 229 2.80 5.30 4.96
CA GLN A 229 2.36 5.49 6.33
C GLN A 229 2.95 4.44 7.28
N GLU A 230 3.10 3.20 6.82
CA GLU A 230 3.64 2.12 7.65
C GLU A 230 5.17 2.14 7.79
N LEU A 231 5.90 2.73 6.84
CA LEU A 231 7.36 2.81 6.89
C LEU A 231 7.88 3.45 8.19
N SER A 232 7.13 4.41 8.74
CA SER A 232 7.48 5.10 9.99
C SER A 232 7.56 4.16 11.20
N TYR A 233 6.77 3.07 11.24
CA TYR A 233 6.84 2.06 12.31
C TYR A 233 8.16 1.28 12.29
N PHE A 234 8.89 1.32 11.18
CA PHE A 234 10.18 0.64 11.00
C PHE A 234 11.37 1.61 10.93
N ASP A 235 11.16 2.89 11.27
CA ASP A 235 12.15 3.96 11.16
C ASP A 235 12.75 4.09 9.74
N ILE A 236 11.95 3.80 8.74
CA ILE A 236 12.29 3.93 7.32
C ILE A 236 11.51 5.12 6.74
N LYS A 237 12.18 5.96 5.94
CA LYS A 237 11.56 7.06 5.23
C LYS A 237 11.44 6.75 3.74
N LEU A 238 10.35 7.18 3.14
CA LEU A 238 10.24 7.23 1.69
C LEU A 238 10.81 8.57 1.23
N LEU A 239 12.03 8.54 0.69
CA LEU A 239 12.73 9.73 0.22
C LEU A 239 12.12 10.24 -1.10
N PRO A 240 12.01 11.56 -1.30
CA PRO A 240 11.43 12.14 -2.50
C PRO A 240 12.20 11.76 -3.77
N PRO A 241 11.57 11.87 -4.95
CA PRO A 241 12.30 11.73 -6.20
C PRO A 241 13.36 12.83 -6.33
N ASP A 242 14.53 12.45 -6.88
CA ASP A 242 15.66 13.35 -7.10
C ASP A 242 16.30 13.02 -8.45
N LEU A 243 16.62 14.03 -9.25
CA LEU A 243 17.14 13.83 -10.61
C LEU A 243 18.39 12.96 -10.62
N ASN A 244 19.32 13.19 -9.71
CA ASN A 244 20.61 12.52 -9.69
C ASN A 244 20.60 11.22 -8.88
N LYS A 245 19.73 11.13 -7.86
CA LYS A 245 19.74 10.03 -6.90
C LYS A 245 18.70 8.95 -7.22
N SER A 246 17.55 9.31 -7.79
CA SER A 246 16.50 8.33 -8.09
C SER A 246 16.91 7.36 -9.18
N ASP A 247 16.45 6.13 -9.10
CA ASP A 247 16.55 5.14 -10.16
C ASP A 247 15.20 5.00 -10.89
N ILE A 248 15.16 4.13 -11.88
CA ILE A 248 13.92 3.82 -12.61
C ILE A 248 12.86 3.34 -11.60
N ASP A 249 13.17 2.28 -10.85
CA ASP A 249 12.34 1.75 -9.78
C ASP A 249 12.79 2.31 -8.41
N PHE A 250 11.98 2.09 -7.38
CA PHE A 250 12.39 2.36 -6.01
C PHE A 250 13.71 1.65 -5.68
N LYS A 251 14.54 2.27 -4.86
CA LYS A 251 15.79 1.68 -4.40
C LYS A 251 16.11 2.01 -2.95
N ILE A 252 16.89 1.15 -2.31
CA ILE A 252 17.43 1.41 -0.97
C ILE A 252 18.51 2.49 -1.05
N GLU A 253 18.43 3.48 -0.16
CA GLU A 253 19.44 4.52 0.04
C GLU A 253 19.75 4.65 1.53
N GLY A 254 20.82 4.01 1.98
CA GLY A 254 21.14 3.87 3.40
C GLY A 254 20.09 3.03 4.12
N LYS A 255 19.42 3.60 5.12
CA LYS A 255 18.31 2.95 5.82
C LYS A 255 16.94 3.24 5.19
N ASP A 256 16.87 4.15 4.24
CA ASP A 256 15.64 4.67 3.65
C ASP A 256 15.40 4.10 2.25
N ILE A 257 14.25 4.39 1.66
CA ILE A 257 13.89 3.99 0.30
C ILE A 257 13.69 5.25 -0.55
N ARG A 258 14.40 5.35 -1.67
CA ARG A 258 14.26 6.44 -2.64
C ARG A 258 13.12 6.14 -3.62
N TYR A 259 12.29 7.17 -3.90
CA TYR A 259 11.18 7.10 -4.85
C TYR A 259 11.66 6.82 -6.28
N GLY A 260 11.01 5.88 -6.97
CA GLY A 260 11.33 5.47 -8.34
C GLY A 260 10.70 6.39 -9.39
N LEU A 261 11.46 6.71 -10.45
CA LEU A 261 11.02 7.62 -11.49
C LEU A 261 9.80 7.12 -12.28
N ASN A 262 9.68 5.80 -12.49
CA ASN A 262 8.56 5.19 -13.21
C ASN A 262 7.24 5.20 -12.42
N SER A 263 7.27 5.55 -11.14
CA SER A 263 6.09 5.64 -10.28
C SER A 263 5.54 7.07 -10.17
N ILE A 264 6.20 8.06 -10.77
CA ILE A 264 5.69 9.43 -10.86
C ILE A 264 4.56 9.49 -11.88
N LYS A 265 3.41 9.99 -11.48
CA LYS A 265 2.24 10.10 -12.37
C LYS A 265 2.54 10.97 -13.58
N GLY A 266 2.30 10.43 -14.78
CA GLY A 266 2.60 11.12 -16.05
C GLY A 266 3.94 10.72 -16.66
N VAL A 267 4.79 9.98 -15.95
CA VAL A 267 6.01 9.39 -16.51
C VAL A 267 5.65 7.99 -17.04
N SER A 268 5.51 7.88 -18.36
CA SER A 268 5.27 6.60 -19.04
C SER A 268 6.59 5.95 -19.46
N ASP A 269 6.56 4.65 -19.79
CA ASP A 269 7.74 3.91 -20.26
C ASP A 269 8.44 4.60 -21.46
N LYS A 270 7.66 5.25 -22.34
CA LYS A 270 8.21 6.00 -23.47
C LYS A 270 9.00 7.23 -23.04
N VAL A 271 8.55 7.87 -21.97
CA VAL A 271 9.20 9.07 -21.40
C VAL A 271 10.42 8.68 -20.59
N LEU A 272 10.44 7.47 -20.04
CA LEU A 272 11.51 7.01 -19.17
C LEU A 272 12.90 7.02 -19.84
N LEU A 273 12.99 6.58 -21.10
CA LEU A 273 14.25 6.63 -21.86
C LEU A 273 14.74 8.06 -22.03
N SER A 274 13.83 8.98 -22.42
CA SER A 274 14.14 10.40 -22.52
C SER A 274 14.57 11.02 -21.18
N LEU A 275 13.98 10.55 -20.08
CA LEU A 275 14.33 11.01 -18.75
C LEU A 275 15.71 10.50 -18.31
N LEU A 276 16.07 9.27 -18.68
CA LEU A 276 17.41 8.73 -18.43
C LEU A 276 18.48 9.47 -19.23
N GLU A 277 18.22 9.76 -20.49
CA GLU A 277 19.11 10.58 -21.33
C GLU A 277 19.27 11.98 -20.73
N PHE A 278 18.17 12.61 -20.32
CA PHE A 278 18.16 13.93 -19.69
C PHE A 278 19.02 14.00 -18.42
N ARG A 279 18.98 12.96 -17.57
CA ARG A 279 19.73 12.95 -16.29
C ARG A 279 21.24 12.76 -16.45
N GLU A 280 21.72 12.26 -17.59
CA GLU A 280 23.17 12.13 -17.87
C GLU A 280 23.83 13.49 -18.15
N ASP A 281 23.03 14.53 -18.44
CA ASP A 281 23.53 15.87 -18.66
C ASP A 281 23.97 16.54 -17.34
N CYS A 282 25.00 17.39 -17.43
CA CYS A 282 25.38 18.30 -16.35
C CYS A 282 24.78 19.67 -16.61
N PHE A 283 24.20 20.25 -15.55
CA PHE A 283 23.53 21.54 -15.65
C PHE A 283 24.19 22.57 -14.74
N ASP A 284 24.60 23.71 -15.28
CA ASP A 284 25.11 24.86 -14.52
C ASP A 284 23.98 25.80 -14.08
N ASN A 285 22.87 25.77 -14.81
CA ASN A 285 21.70 26.60 -14.51
C ASN A 285 20.37 25.99 -15.00
N LYS A 286 19.26 26.57 -14.54
CA LYS A 286 17.90 26.10 -14.86
C LYS A 286 17.52 26.15 -16.35
N TYR A 287 18.16 27.04 -17.13
CA TYR A 287 17.86 27.15 -18.57
C TYR A 287 18.44 25.97 -19.35
N GLU A 288 19.60 25.50 -18.93
CA GLU A 288 20.19 24.27 -19.48
C GLU A 288 19.30 23.07 -19.21
N VAL A 289 18.72 22.99 -18.01
CA VAL A 289 17.68 21.96 -17.66
C VAL A 289 16.54 22.03 -18.68
N PHE A 290 16.01 23.22 -19.01
CA PHE A 290 14.88 23.35 -19.93
C PHE A 290 15.25 23.01 -21.38
N ILE A 291 16.48 23.31 -21.80
CA ILE A 291 16.99 22.99 -23.11
C ILE A 291 17.21 21.49 -23.26
N SER A 292 17.93 20.90 -22.32
CA SER A 292 18.23 19.46 -22.30
C SER A 292 16.97 18.60 -22.23
N ALA A 293 16.02 18.95 -21.36
CA ALA A 293 14.74 18.27 -21.29
C ALA A 293 14.01 18.24 -22.64
N LYS A 294 14.05 19.36 -23.40
CA LYS A 294 13.47 19.43 -24.74
C LYS A 294 14.24 18.59 -25.76
N GLN A 295 15.58 18.61 -25.71
CA GLN A 295 16.45 17.82 -26.59
C GLN A 295 16.28 16.34 -26.40
N ALA A 296 16.14 15.88 -25.13
CA ALA A 296 15.82 14.51 -24.77
C ALA A 296 14.38 14.08 -25.12
N GLY A 297 13.54 14.99 -25.63
CA GLY A 297 12.18 14.71 -26.08
C GLY A 297 11.12 14.78 -24.98
N LEU A 298 11.43 15.32 -23.81
CA LEU A 298 10.46 15.59 -22.75
C LEU A 298 9.54 16.75 -23.15
N ASN A 299 8.25 16.52 -23.20
CA ASN A 299 7.31 17.61 -23.44
C ASN A 299 7.14 18.46 -22.17
N ILE A 300 6.63 19.70 -22.34
CA ILE A 300 6.49 20.65 -21.23
C ILE A 300 5.55 20.17 -20.12
N GLY A 301 4.55 19.35 -20.44
CA GLY A 301 3.65 18.77 -19.45
C GLY A 301 4.39 17.80 -18.53
N VAL A 302 5.22 16.92 -19.08
CA VAL A 302 6.06 16.00 -18.31
C VAL A 302 7.09 16.78 -17.50
N LEU A 303 7.80 17.73 -18.08
CA LEU A 303 8.77 18.57 -17.35
C LEU A 303 8.09 19.30 -16.17
N SER A 304 6.90 19.86 -16.39
CA SER A 304 6.13 20.50 -15.31
C SER A 304 5.76 19.52 -14.20
N ALA A 305 5.35 18.29 -14.54
CA ALA A 305 5.05 17.25 -13.55
C ALA A 305 6.30 16.84 -12.75
N LEU A 306 7.46 16.71 -13.38
CA LEU A 306 8.72 16.40 -12.71
C LEU A 306 9.15 17.52 -11.75
N ILE A 307 9.01 18.79 -12.16
CA ILE A 307 9.26 19.94 -11.28
C ILE A 307 8.29 19.92 -10.09
N GLN A 308 7.00 19.70 -10.33
CA GLN A 308 5.96 19.65 -9.29
C GLN A 308 6.19 18.49 -8.32
N ALA A 309 6.68 17.34 -8.80
CA ALA A 309 7.04 16.20 -7.96
C ALA A 309 8.30 16.44 -7.10
N GLY A 310 9.03 17.54 -7.34
CA GLY A 310 10.23 17.88 -6.58
C GLY A 310 11.54 17.30 -7.14
N LEU A 311 11.52 16.74 -8.34
CA LEU A 311 12.71 16.08 -8.93
C LEU A 311 13.92 17.01 -9.03
N LEU A 312 13.71 18.32 -9.16
CA LEU A 312 14.74 19.35 -9.32
C LEU A 312 15.02 20.15 -8.06
N ASP A 313 14.43 19.82 -6.92
CA ASP A 313 14.57 20.61 -5.67
C ASP A 313 16.01 20.68 -5.17
N SER A 314 16.78 19.61 -5.36
CA SER A 314 18.19 19.56 -4.99
C SER A 314 19.10 20.38 -5.91
N PHE A 315 18.63 20.68 -7.11
CA PHE A 315 19.39 21.37 -8.14
C PHE A 315 19.04 22.86 -8.24
N VAL A 316 17.75 23.22 -8.09
CA VAL A 316 17.25 24.59 -8.26
C VAL A 316 16.61 25.10 -6.98
N SER A 317 17.15 26.18 -6.40
CA SER A 317 16.66 26.79 -5.16
C SER A 317 15.35 27.58 -5.29
N THR A 318 14.75 27.64 -6.48
CA THR A 318 13.50 28.37 -6.76
C THR A 318 12.29 27.51 -6.37
N ASN A 319 11.23 28.13 -5.81
CA ASN A 319 10.01 27.36 -5.53
C ASN A 319 9.39 26.74 -6.79
N ARG A 320 8.76 25.57 -6.65
CA ARG A 320 8.24 24.75 -7.74
C ARG A 320 7.21 25.50 -8.61
N CYS A 321 6.30 26.28 -8.02
CA CYS A 321 5.30 27.05 -8.76
C CYS A 321 5.95 28.05 -9.71
N ARG A 322 7.00 28.74 -9.25
CA ARG A 322 7.75 29.68 -10.05
C ARG A 322 8.54 28.97 -11.15
N LEU A 323 9.21 27.87 -10.81
CA LEU A 323 10.00 27.09 -11.75
C LEU A 323 9.14 26.52 -12.89
N VAL A 324 7.92 26.06 -12.58
CA VAL A 324 6.94 25.62 -13.59
C VAL A 324 6.56 26.78 -14.51
N LEU A 325 6.28 27.98 -13.98
CA LEU A 325 5.98 29.16 -14.80
C LEU A 325 7.17 29.53 -15.71
N GLU A 326 8.40 29.48 -15.18
CA GLU A 326 9.59 29.76 -15.96
C GLU A 326 9.81 28.74 -17.10
N ALA A 327 9.63 27.44 -16.81
CA ALA A 327 9.73 26.37 -17.80
C ALA A 327 8.66 26.51 -18.91
N GLN A 328 7.40 26.77 -18.53
CA GLN A 328 6.31 27.01 -19.47
C GLN A 328 6.57 28.25 -20.32
N THR A 329 7.06 29.31 -19.71
CA THR A 329 7.42 30.55 -20.38
C THR A 329 8.55 30.32 -21.39
N PHE A 330 9.62 29.65 -20.97
CA PHE A 330 10.76 29.33 -21.83
C PHE A 330 10.35 28.46 -23.03
N ASN A 331 9.38 27.55 -22.82
CA ASN A 331 8.86 26.71 -23.92
C ASN A 331 8.12 27.51 -25.01
N ILE A 332 7.49 28.65 -24.67
CA ILE A 332 6.79 29.50 -25.68
C ILE A 332 7.73 30.41 -26.43
N LEU A 333 8.96 30.58 -26.00
CA LEU A 333 9.96 31.43 -26.67
C LEU A 333 10.53 30.72 -27.90
N THR A 334 10.86 31.54 -28.92
CA THR A 334 11.66 31.09 -30.05
C THR A 334 13.14 30.91 -29.66
N ASP A 335 13.91 30.15 -30.42
CA ASP A 335 15.31 29.88 -30.07
C ASP A 335 16.18 31.16 -30.05
N ARG A 336 15.82 32.18 -30.85
CA ARG A 336 16.47 33.51 -30.78
C ARG A 336 16.11 34.22 -29.46
N GLU A 337 14.85 34.19 -29.07
CA GLU A 337 14.40 34.80 -27.83
C GLU A 337 15.06 34.10 -26.61
N LYS A 338 15.14 32.77 -26.62
CA LYS A 338 15.82 31.99 -25.57
C LYS A 338 17.26 32.42 -25.38
N ARG A 339 18.03 32.53 -26.48
CA ARG A 339 19.44 33.01 -26.43
C ARG A 339 19.53 34.40 -25.81
N ASN A 340 18.67 35.33 -26.22
CA ASN A 340 18.64 36.66 -25.64
C ASN A 340 18.37 36.66 -24.14
N PHE A 341 17.46 35.82 -23.67
CA PHE A 341 17.17 35.71 -22.22
C PHE A 341 18.32 35.08 -21.41
N ILE A 342 19.01 34.10 -21.98
CA ILE A 342 20.19 33.48 -21.35
C ILE A 342 21.32 34.53 -21.25
N GLU A 343 21.63 35.21 -22.34
CA GLU A 343 22.66 36.26 -22.37
C GLU A 343 22.37 37.39 -21.37
N LEU A 344 21.11 37.82 -21.23
CA LEU A 344 20.71 38.82 -20.25
C LEU A 344 20.86 38.30 -18.81
N GLY A 345 20.55 37.01 -18.59
CA GLY A 345 20.76 36.36 -17.28
C GLY A 345 22.23 36.32 -16.89
N GLU A 346 23.11 35.96 -17.82
CA GLU A 346 24.56 35.93 -17.60
C GLU A 346 25.15 37.35 -17.38
N LYS A 347 24.72 38.33 -18.17
CA LYS A 347 25.25 39.68 -18.10
C LYS A 347 24.73 40.51 -16.94
N TYR A 348 23.47 40.41 -16.60
CA TYR A 348 22.79 41.29 -15.62
C TYR A 348 22.19 40.54 -14.43
N GLY A 349 22.27 39.23 -14.37
CA GLY A 349 21.62 38.42 -13.32
C GLY A 349 20.08 38.43 -13.40
N PHE A 350 19.50 38.81 -14.53
CA PHE A 350 18.05 38.86 -14.70
C PHE A 350 17.50 37.46 -14.96
N ASP A 351 16.52 37.09 -14.22
CA ASP A 351 15.71 35.90 -14.56
C ASP A 351 14.72 36.22 -15.70
N ILE A 352 14.16 35.13 -16.29
CA ILE A 352 13.22 35.23 -17.40
C ILE A 352 11.96 36.04 -17.06
N LEU A 353 11.45 35.93 -15.83
CA LEU A 353 10.22 36.61 -15.42
C LEU A 353 10.48 38.11 -15.22
N THR A 354 11.62 38.45 -14.65
CA THR A 354 12.07 39.86 -14.51
C THR A 354 12.25 40.51 -15.88
N SER A 355 12.95 39.84 -16.78
CA SER A 355 13.17 40.34 -18.14
C SER A 355 11.86 40.54 -18.92
N ILE A 356 10.90 39.61 -18.75
CA ILE A 356 9.56 39.74 -19.33
C ILE A 356 8.81 40.93 -18.73
N HIS A 357 8.85 41.07 -17.39
CA HIS A 357 8.20 42.18 -16.70
C HIS A 357 8.70 43.53 -17.21
N ASP A 358 10.03 43.66 -17.35
CA ASP A 358 10.64 44.90 -17.86
C ASP A 358 10.28 45.17 -19.31
N SER A 359 10.23 44.12 -20.15
CA SER A 359 9.74 44.20 -21.51
C SER A 359 8.32 44.71 -21.65
N TYR A 360 7.46 44.42 -20.66
CA TYR A 360 6.09 44.94 -20.59
C TYR A 360 6.05 46.46 -20.31
N LYS A 361 7.01 46.96 -19.52
CA LYS A 361 7.05 48.37 -19.13
C LYS A 361 7.76 49.23 -20.14
N ASN A 362 8.94 48.80 -20.59
CA ASN A 362 9.91 49.66 -21.27
C ASN A 362 10.21 49.27 -22.71
N LYS A 363 9.61 48.15 -23.20
CA LYS A 363 9.90 47.53 -24.51
C LYS A 363 11.38 47.12 -24.72
N ALA A 364 12.30 47.54 -23.85
CA ALA A 364 13.72 47.23 -23.88
C ALA A 364 14.20 46.79 -22.48
N VAL A 365 15.23 45.97 -22.42
CA VAL A 365 15.77 45.39 -21.19
C VAL A 365 17.26 45.57 -21.15
N GLY A 366 17.80 45.88 -19.95
CA GLY A 366 19.21 46.09 -19.70
C GLY A 366 19.72 47.43 -20.21
N ASP A 367 20.98 47.76 -19.87
CA ASP A 367 21.62 49.04 -20.26
C ASP A 367 21.83 49.15 -21.76
N ASP A 368 21.88 48.04 -22.49
CA ASP A 368 21.99 47.98 -23.94
C ASP A 368 20.65 48.31 -24.65
N ASN A 369 19.59 48.60 -23.93
CA ASN A 369 18.24 48.81 -24.46
C ASN A 369 17.80 47.72 -25.45
N ARG A 370 18.08 46.47 -25.14
CA ARG A 370 17.81 45.31 -26.02
C ARG A 370 16.31 45.06 -26.11
N VAL A 371 15.78 45.10 -27.33
CA VAL A 371 14.40 44.76 -27.61
C VAL A 371 14.26 43.22 -27.72
N LEU A 372 13.58 42.59 -26.79
CA LEU A 372 13.39 41.13 -26.77
C LEU A 372 12.36 40.66 -27.78
N PHE A 373 11.28 41.43 -27.94
CA PHE A 373 10.17 41.11 -28.81
C PHE A 373 9.84 42.23 -29.79
N ALA A 374 9.66 41.91 -31.07
CA ALA A 374 8.96 42.79 -31.97
C ALA A 374 7.49 42.96 -31.55
N ASP A 375 6.87 44.14 -31.77
CA ASP A 375 5.52 44.46 -31.26
C ASP A 375 4.45 43.40 -31.60
N ARG A 376 4.42 42.93 -32.84
CA ARG A 376 3.45 41.89 -33.26
C ARG A 376 3.74 40.56 -32.58
N ARG A 377 4.98 40.19 -32.38
CA ARG A 377 5.38 38.97 -31.68
C ARG A 377 5.07 39.05 -30.20
N PHE A 378 5.22 40.23 -29.60
CA PHE A 378 4.91 40.45 -28.19
C PHE A 378 3.42 40.17 -27.88
N GLN A 379 2.49 40.62 -28.71
CA GLN A 379 1.08 40.32 -28.53
C GLN A 379 0.77 38.81 -28.60
N THR A 380 1.41 38.09 -29.49
CA THR A 380 1.28 36.65 -29.63
C THR A 380 1.86 35.91 -28.40
N PHE A 381 3.00 36.37 -27.91
CA PHE A 381 3.61 35.86 -26.69
C PHE A 381 2.71 36.10 -25.47
N LYS A 382 2.25 37.34 -25.30
CA LYS A 382 1.37 37.75 -24.20
C LYS A 382 0.14 36.86 -24.10
N LYS A 383 -0.56 36.63 -25.21
CA LYS A 383 -1.74 35.76 -25.28
C LYS A 383 -1.47 34.34 -24.79
N LYS A 384 -0.26 33.80 -25.03
CA LYS A 384 0.12 32.45 -24.59
C LYS A 384 0.62 32.42 -23.15
N TYR A 385 1.26 33.48 -22.67
CA TYR A 385 1.88 33.57 -21.35
C TYR A 385 0.91 33.91 -20.25
N GLU A 386 -0.07 34.80 -20.48
CA GLU A 386 -1.00 35.27 -19.46
C GLU A 386 -1.77 34.16 -18.74
N PRO A 387 -2.26 33.11 -19.38
CA PRO A 387 -2.91 32.02 -18.68
C PRO A 387 -2.02 31.37 -17.62
N TYR A 388 -0.76 31.11 -17.92
CA TYR A 388 0.20 30.53 -16.97
C TYR A 388 0.55 31.50 -15.85
N LYS A 389 0.74 32.77 -16.18
CA LYS A 389 0.98 33.85 -15.19
C LYS A 389 -0.19 33.96 -14.20
N ASN A 390 -1.41 33.97 -14.69
CA ASN A 390 -2.61 34.08 -13.84
C ASN A 390 -2.70 32.90 -12.87
N ILE A 391 -2.44 31.67 -13.34
CA ILE A 391 -2.40 30.48 -12.45
C ILE A 391 -1.32 30.66 -11.38
N TYR A 392 -0.13 31.13 -11.72
CA TYR A 392 0.94 31.38 -10.75
C TYR A 392 0.55 32.47 -9.74
N GLU A 393 0.00 33.61 -10.21
CA GLU A 393 -0.41 34.72 -9.34
C GLU A 393 -1.49 34.31 -8.32
N MET A 394 -2.38 33.40 -8.71
CA MET A 394 -3.40 32.83 -7.81
C MET A 394 -2.80 31.92 -6.73
N ASN A 395 -1.71 31.25 -7.02
CA ASN A 395 -1.14 30.21 -6.14
C ASN A 395 0.12 30.65 -5.39
N LYS A 396 0.76 31.76 -5.78
CA LYS A 396 2.06 32.19 -5.22
C LYS A 396 2.06 32.49 -3.71
N SER A 397 0.90 32.82 -3.13
CA SER A 397 0.71 33.01 -1.70
C SER A 397 0.50 31.71 -0.91
N HIS A 398 0.25 30.60 -1.59
CA HIS A 398 -0.08 29.30 -1.01
C HIS A 398 0.89 28.20 -1.41
N ILE A 399 2.20 28.50 -1.46
CA ILE A 399 3.24 27.61 -1.96
C ILE A 399 3.28 26.29 -1.19
N LYS A 400 3.11 26.29 0.12
CA LYS A 400 3.09 25.07 0.94
C LYS A 400 1.93 24.15 0.53
N TYR A 401 0.74 24.73 0.35
CA TYR A 401 -0.42 23.96 -0.12
C TYR A 401 -0.25 23.46 -1.55
N ALA A 402 0.33 24.28 -2.43
CA ALA A 402 0.61 23.86 -3.80
C ALA A 402 1.61 22.68 -3.83
N ASN A 403 2.69 22.72 -3.06
CA ASN A 403 3.65 21.63 -2.97
C ASN A 403 2.98 20.35 -2.42
N TRP A 404 2.23 20.45 -1.33
CA TRP A 404 1.46 19.34 -0.79
C TRP A 404 0.54 18.73 -1.85
N HIS A 405 -0.23 19.56 -2.55
CA HIS A 405 -1.17 19.10 -3.58
C HIS A 405 -0.46 18.43 -4.78
N PHE A 406 0.68 18.97 -5.21
CA PHE A 406 1.48 18.37 -6.27
C PHE A 406 2.01 17.00 -5.88
N GLU A 407 2.54 16.88 -4.68
CA GLU A 407 3.09 15.63 -4.16
C GLU A 407 2.01 14.57 -4.02
N GLU A 408 0.88 14.88 -3.37
CA GLU A 408 -0.27 13.97 -3.27
C GLU A 408 -0.76 13.49 -4.64
N LYS A 409 -0.89 14.41 -5.59
CA LYS A 409 -1.37 14.09 -6.93
C LYS A 409 -0.41 13.26 -7.77
N LEU A 410 0.89 13.49 -7.64
CA LEU A 410 1.92 12.92 -8.52
C LEU A 410 2.66 11.74 -7.90
N LEU A 411 2.74 11.67 -6.58
CA LEU A 411 3.48 10.65 -5.84
C LEU A 411 2.58 9.76 -4.98
N GLY A 412 1.34 10.21 -4.68
CA GLY A 412 0.41 9.54 -3.79
C GLY A 412 0.59 9.89 -2.31
N TYR A 413 1.60 10.68 -1.96
CA TYR A 413 1.83 11.15 -0.59
C TYR A 413 2.60 12.47 -0.62
N SER A 414 2.48 13.27 0.45
CA SER A 414 3.29 14.47 0.62
C SER A 414 4.44 14.23 1.60
N TYR A 415 5.63 14.64 1.20
CA TYR A 415 6.84 14.53 2.02
C TYR A 415 7.32 15.89 2.57
N SER A 416 6.88 17.00 1.96
CA SER A 416 7.35 18.33 2.32
C SER A 416 6.49 19.01 3.37
N HIS A 417 5.18 18.78 3.34
CA HIS A 417 4.21 19.42 4.22
C HIS A 417 3.06 18.47 4.54
N ASN A 418 2.46 18.63 5.73
CA ASN A 418 1.15 18.07 6.04
C ASN A 418 0.10 19.20 6.11
N LEU A 419 -1.17 18.85 5.97
CA LEU A 419 -2.25 19.86 5.99
C LEU A 419 -2.33 20.62 7.32
N ARG A 420 -1.96 19.99 8.42
CA ARG A 420 -1.95 20.64 9.75
C ARG A 420 -0.91 21.76 9.82
N ASP A 421 0.25 21.58 9.16
CA ASP A 421 1.31 22.60 9.13
C ASP A 421 0.99 23.76 8.16
N ILE A 422 0.09 23.48 7.20
CA ILE A 422 -0.36 24.46 6.21
C ILE A 422 -1.49 25.33 6.77
N PHE A 423 -2.46 24.66 7.39
CA PHE A 423 -3.61 25.30 8.01
C PHE A 423 -3.37 25.30 9.53
N ASP A 424 -3.21 26.48 10.11
CA ASP A 424 -3.12 26.65 11.55
C ASP A 424 -4.48 26.29 12.18
N CYS A 425 -4.60 25.03 12.58
CA CYS A 425 -5.85 24.50 13.12
C CYS A 425 -6.04 24.74 14.62
N GLY A 426 -5.17 25.54 15.27
CA GLY A 426 -5.25 25.78 16.72
C GLY A 426 -5.18 24.50 17.58
N ASP A 427 -5.15 24.67 18.90
CA ASP A 427 -5.10 23.53 19.85
C ASP A 427 -6.48 22.87 20.08
N ASP A 428 -7.56 23.48 19.57
CA ASP A 428 -8.94 23.03 19.75
C ASP A 428 -9.34 21.83 18.85
N PHE A 429 -8.45 21.42 17.93
CA PHE A 429 -8.73 20.33 16.99
C PHE A 429 -7.90 19.09 17.33
N THR A 430 -8.58 17.98 17.52
CA THR A 430 -7.93 16.68 17.71
C THR A 430 -7.66 16.01 16.36
N SER A 431 -6.45 15.46 16.17
CA SER A 431 -6.11 14.76 14.93
C SER A 431 -6.96 13.49 14.77
N ALA A 432 -7.34 13.16 13.52
CA ALA A 432 -8.05 11.92 13.21
C ALA A 432 -7.31 10.67 13.72
N GLY A 433 -5.96 10.65 13.68
CA GLY A 433 -5.15 9.57 14.24
C GLY A 433 -5.38 9.41 15.73
N LYS A 434 -5.38 10.51 16.51
CA LYS A 434 -5.65 10.44 17.95
C LYS A 434 -7.07 9.98 18.25
N ILE A 435 -8.07 10.38 17.44
CA ILE A 435 -9.45 9.90 17.57
C ILE A 435 -9.53 8.39 17.28
N ILE A 436 -8.79 7.89 16.28
CA ILE A 436 -8.77 6.46 15.95
C ILE A 436 -8.08 5.64 17.04
N ASP A 437 -6.96 6.14 17.57
CA ASP A 437 -6.20 5.46 18.63
C ASP A 437 -6.94 5.45 19.98
N ASP A 438 -7.79 6.44 20.23
CA ASP A 438 -8.53 6.63 21.49
C ASP A 438 -10.06 6.59 21.27
N ARG A 439 -10.49 5.77 20.36
CA ARG A 439 -11.88 5.69 19.87
C ARG A 439 -12.90 5.46 20.99
N ASP A 440 -12.52 4.69 22.01
CA ASP A 440 -13.43 4.34 23.11
C ASP A 440 -13.67 5.50 24.10
N ASN A 441 -12.79 6.53 24.07
CA ASN A 441 -12.89 7.72 24.91
C ASN A 441 -13.51 8.93 24.14
N PHE A 442 -13.60 8.84 22.83
CA PHE A 442 -14.29 9.83 22.00
C PHE A 442 -15.76 9.43 21.80
N MET A 443 -16.61 9.81 22.74
CA MET A 443 -18.06 9.80 22.53
C MET A 443 -18.44 11.10 21.82
N PRO A 444 -19.20 11.07 20.73
CA PRO A 444 -19.81 12.27 20.19
C PRO A 444 -20.86 12.74 21.20
N ASP A 445 -20.79 14.02 21.60
CA ASP A 445 -21.86 14.68 22.34
C ASP A 445 -23.11 14.80 21.49
#